data_4cb700d35e3d1e90bfff9503a9e11656
#
_entry.id   4cb700d35e3d1e90bfff9503a9e11656
#
_cell.length_a   1.000
_cell.length_b   1.000
_cell.length_c   1.000
_cell.angle_alpha   90.00
_cell.angle_beta   90.00
_cell.angle_gamma   90.00
#
_symmetry.space_group_name_H-M   'P 1'
#
loop_
_entity.id
_entity.type
_entity.pdbx_description
1 polymer ?
#
loop_
_entity_poly.entity_id
_entity_poly.type
_entity_poly.pdbx_seq_one_letter_code
_entity_poly.pdbx_strand_id
1 'polypeptide(L)'
;MAILAQTNGLSNPVCCLLTVGRARCFRGSDQKRAICQVIHSPLSSPRFWQSERKVYRTTTHVPWELGQIMDSETFEKSRLYQLDKSTFSFWSGLYSELEGTMILLCGGIPFLWNVSGQISGRAGFEPEYEIAQSLVFLLLATLFSAVTGLPWSLYNTFVIEEKHGFNQQTLGFFFKDAIKKFIVTQCILLPVTSLLLYIIKIGGDYFFIYAWLFTLVVSLVLVTIYADYIAPLFDKFIPLPEGELKQAIEMMAKSIDFPLTKVYVVEGSKRSSHSNAYFYGFFKNKRIVLFDTLLEDYCALNKEHSEGEDGEDDDTKSKVKNKKQGCKNEEVLAVLGHELGHWKLGHTIKNIVISQMNSFLCFFLFAVLIGQKELFAAFGFYETQPTLIGLMIIFQFIFSPYNENTNGIDVHHLQ
;
A
#
# COMPACT_ATOMS: atom_id res chain seq x y z
N MET A 1 1.03 8.74 0.89
CA MET A 1 1.44 7.40 1.33
C MET A 1 0.32 6.36 1.22
N ALA A 2 -0.91 6.65 1.62
CA ALA A 2 -2.04 5.72 1.46
C ALA A 2 -2.31 5.30 -0.01
N ILE A 3 -2.09 6.19 -0.98
CA ILE A 3 -2.31 5.92 -2.41
C ILE A 3 -1.28 4.94 -2.98
N LEU A 4 -0.06 4.89 -2.44
CA LEU A 4 0.95 3.89 -2.81
C LEU A 4 0.68 2.51 -2.19
N ALA A 5 -0.11 2.44 -1.13
CA ALA A 5 -0.49 1.19 -0.47
C ALA A 5 -1.64 0.45 -1.18
N GLN A 6 -2.51 1.16 -1.91
CA GLN A 6 -3.62 0.55 -2.64
C GLN A 6 -3.23 -0.18 -3.94
N THR A 7 -2.06 0.12 -4.51
CA THR A 7 -1.62 -0.49 -5.77
C THR A 7 -0.86 -1.81 -5.61
N ASN A 8 -0.53 -2.20 -4.40
CA ASN A 8 0.16 -3.46 -4.16
C ASN A 8 -0.43 -4.08 -2.90
N GLY A 9 -1.02 -5.24 -3.01
CA GLY A 9 -1.44 -6.09 -1.89
C GLY A 9 -0.31 -6.53 -0.95
N LEU A 10 0.74 -5.73 -0.85
CA LEU A 10 1.82 -5.81 0.10
C LEU A 10 1.46 -4.89 1.26
N SER A 11 1.00 -5.47 2.35
CA SER A 11 1.07 -4.84 3.67
C SER A 11 2.50 -4.29 3.83
N ASN A 12 2.61 -2.97 3.89
CA ASN A 12 3.87 -2.24 3.97
C ASN A 12 4.58 -2.69 5.27
N PRO A 13 5.70 -3.41 5.24
CA PRO A 13 6.37 -3.88 6.46
C PRO A 13 6.89 -2.72 7.33
N VAL A 14 7.01 -1.51 6.78
CA VAL A 14 7.31 -0.29 7.55
C VAL A 14 6.12 0.14 8.41
N CYS A 15 4.88 -0.19 8.05
CA CYS A 15 3.71 0.01 8.91
C CYS A 15 3.61 -1.02 10.03
N CYS A 16 4.13 -2.23 9.86
CA CYS A 16 4.06 -3.27 10.89
C CYS A 16 5.03 -3.09 12.04
N LEU A 17 6.03 -2.22 11.94
CA LEU A 17 7.01 -2.04 13.01
C LEU A 17 6.42 -1.53 14.32
N LEU A 18 5.12 -1.13 14.38
CA LEU A 18 4.77 -0.18 15.42
C LEU A 18 3.28 -0.13 15.87
N THR A 19 2.51 -1.17 15.75
CA THR A 19 1.17 -1.21 16.35
C THR A 19 1.22 -1.56 17.83
N VAL A 20 1.43 -0.55 18.66
CA VAL A 20 1.32 -0.75 20.11
C VAL A 20 0.74 0.43 20.86
N GLY A 21 -0.35 0.18 21.48
CA GLY A 21 -1.21 1.15 22.13
C GLY A 21 -0.83 1.59 23.54
N ARG A 22 -1.29 2.79 23.84
CA ARG A 22 -1.44 3.46 25.16
C ARG A 22 -0.21 3.54 26.04
N ALA A 23 0.60 4.58 25.84
CA ALA A 23 1.54 5.06 26.85
C ALA A 23 0.80 5.85 27.95
N ARG A 24 0.78 5.32 29.18
CA ARG A 24 0.69 6.15 30.37
C ARG A 24 2.11 6.50 30.80
N CYS A 25 2.38 7.78 31.05
CA CYS A 25 3.66 8.26 31.61
C CYS A 25 4.08 7.45 32.83
N PHE A 26 5.27 6.86 32.81
CA PHE A 26 5.80 6.10 33.94
C PHE A 26 7.30 6.30 34.19
N ARG A 27 7.68 6.23 35.47
CA ARG A 27 9.00 6.39 36.03
C ARG A 27 9.83 5.11 35.95
N GLY A 28 11.08 5.20 35.66
CA GLY A 28 12.25 4.32 35.70
C GLY A 28 12.22 2.79 35.93
N SER A 29 11.28 2.20 36.63
CA SER A 29 11.10 0.72 36.73
C SER A 29 10.08 0.17 35.73
N ASP A 30 9.50 1.04 34.94
CA ASP A 30 8.30 0.79 34.17
C ASP A 30 8.55 0.54 32.67
N GLN A 31 9.81 0.63 32.23
CA GLN A 31 10.15 0.34 30.82
C GLN A 31 9.73 -1.08 30.43
N LYS A 32 9.97 -2.07 31.29
CA LYS A 32 9.50 -3.44 31.09
C LYS A 32 7.97 -3.55 31.17
N ARG A 33 7.32 -2.74 32.00
CA ARG A 33 5.86 -2.68 32.11
C ARG A 33 5.22 -1.94 30.95
N ALA A 34 5.81 -0.84 30.48
CA ALA A 34 5.37 -0.14 29.27
C ALA A 34 5.47 -1.07 28.05
N ILE A 35 6.57 -1.79 27.90
CA ILE A 35 6.76 -2.81 26.84
C ILE A 35 5.76 -3.96 27.00
N CYS A 36 5.48 -4.44 28.24
CA CYS A 36 4.45 -5.46 28.45
C CYS A 36 3.02 -4.97 28.17
N GLN A 37 2.70 -3.70 28.44
CA GLN A 37 1.41 -3.12 28.07
C GLN A 37 1.29 -2.89 26.57
N VAL A 38 2.41 -2.64 25.93
CA VAL A 38 2.59 -2.57 24.49
C VAL A 38 2.30 -3.92 23.84
N ILE A 39 2.80 -5.01 24.39
CA ILE A 39 2.51 -6.40 23.95
C ILE A 39 1.05 -6.81 24.21
N HIS A 40 0.35 -6.16 25.15
CA HIS A 40 -1.07 -6.41 25.47
C HIS A 40 -2.05 -5.47 24.77
N SER A 41 -1.59 -4.63 23.85
CA SER A 41 -2.49 -3.96 22.92
C SER A 41 -3.23 -5.03 22.10
N PRO A 42 -4.54 -4.96 21.95
CA PRO A 42 -5.23 -5.95 21.12
C PRO A 42 -4.58 -5.88 19.73
N LEU A 43 -3.80 -6.91 19.40
CA LEU A 43 -3.44 -7.28 18.04
C LEU A 43 -4.61 -6.88 17.16
N SER A 44 -4.42 -6.13 16.11
CA SER A 44 -5.43 -5.67 15.17
C SER A 44 -6.53 -6.73 15.11
N SER A 45 -7.46 -6.54 15.98
CA SER A 45 -8.56 -7.38 16.42
C SER A 45 -8.41 -8.86 15.99
N PRO A 46 -7.79 -9.75 16.80
CA PRO A 46 -7.80 -11.20 16.55
C PRO A 46 -9.23 -11.70 16.34
N ARG A 47 -10.21 -10.98 16.90
CA ARG A 47 -11.65 -11.24 16.72
C ARG A 47 -12.12 -10.98 15.29
N PHE A 48 -11.58 -9.98 14.59
CA PHE A 48 -11.96 -9.70 13.19
C PHE A 48 -11.46 -10.84 12.28
N TRP A 49 -10.19 -11.20 12.34
CA TRP A 49 -9.61 -12.31 11.57
C TRP A 49 -10.24 -13.67 11.90
N GLN A 50 -10.56 -13.91 13.17
CA GLN A 50 -11.28 -15.12 13.58
C GLN A 50 -12.71 -15.13 13.05
N SER A 51 -13.37 -13.97 12.99
CA SER A 51 -14.73 -13.84 12.49
C SER A 51 -14.79 -14.12 10.98
N GLU A 52 -13.94 -13.46 10.18
CA GLU A 52 -13.87 -13.71 8.73
C GLU A 52 -13.53 -15.17 8.41
N ARG A 53 -12.47 -15.67 9.02
CA ARG A 53 -12.07 -17.08 8.82
C ARG A 53 -13.15 -18.07 9.24
N LYS A 54 -13.92 -17.75 10.27
CA LYS A 54 -15.07 -18.56 10.69
C LYS A 54 -16.13 -18.56 9.59
N VAL A 55 -16.45 -17.43 9.00
CA VAL A 55 -17.40 -17.33 7.88
C VAL A 55 -16.95 -18.21 6.73
N TYR A 56 -15.70 -18.09 6.26
CA TYR A 56 -15.17 -18.92 5.17
C TYR A 56 -15.14 -20.43 5.49
N ARG A 57 -15.04 -20.81 6.74
CA ARG A 57 -15.08 -22.22 7.17
C ARG A 57 -16.50 -22.78 7.30
N THR A 58 -17.45 -21.96 7.76
CA THR A 58 -18.81 -22.41 8.03
C THR A 58 -19.73 -22.32 6.83
N THR A 59 -19.51 -21.35 5.93
CA THR A 59 -20.33 -21.16 4.74
C THR A 59 -19.79 -22.04 3.60
N THR A 60 -20.24 -23.28 3.51
CA THR A 60 -19.80 -24.26 2.52
C THR A 60 -20.69 -24.33 1.29
N HIS A 61 -21.86 -23.70 1.33
CA HIS A 61 -22.82 -23.69 0.23
C HIS A 61 -23.06 -22.25 -0.25
N VAL A 62 -23.39 -22.10 -1.52
CA VAL A 62 -23.78 -20.81 -2.10
C VAL A 62 -25.00 -20.30 -1.33
N PRO A 63 -24.96 -19.09 -0.75
CA PRO A 63 -26.13 -18.47 -0.18
C PRO A 63 -27.26 -18.37 -1.20
N TRP A 64 -28.51 -18.51 -0.76
CA TRP A 64 -29.66 -18.56 -1.67
C TRP A 64 -29.79 -17.28 -2.51
N GLU A 65 -29.37 -16.14 -1.98
CA GLU A 65 -29.35 -14.85 -2.64
C GLU A 65 -28.40 -14.82 -3.85
N LEU A 66 -27.32 -15.57 -3.81
CA LEU A 66 -26.31 -15.66 -4.86
C LEU A 66 -26.50 -16.86 -5.79
N GLY A 67 -27.41 -17.77 -5.48
CA GLY A 67 -27.60 -19.03 -6.22
C GLY A 67 -28.04 -18.86 -7.68
N GLN A 68 -28.56 -17.69 -8.07
CA GLN A 68 -28.89 -17.36 -9.45
C GLN A 68 -27.72 -16.73 -10.25
N ILE A 69 -26.68 -16.22 -9.54
CA ILE A 69 -25.58 -15.45 -10.14
C ILE A 69 -24.29 -16.27 -10.14
N MET A 70 -24.10 -17.15 -9.17
CA MET A 70 -22.84 -17.85 -8.95
C MET A 70 -23.07 -19.36 -8.86
N ASP A 71 -22.33 -20.13 -9.65
CA ASP A 71 -22.31 -21.58 -9.58
C ASP A 71 -21.53 -22.08 -8.35
N SER A 72 -21.85 -23.31 -7.91
CA SER A 72 -21.25 -23.89 -6.71
C SER A 72 -19.73 -24.10 -6.84
N GLU A 73 -19.23 -24.37 -8.04
CA GLU A 73 -17.80 -24.60 -8.27
C GLU A 73 -17.00 -23.28 -8.15
N THR A 74 -17.52 -22.20 -8.73
CA THR A 74 -16.91 -20.88 -8.64
C THR A 74 -16.93 -20.35 -7.21
N PHE A 75 -18.04 -20.55 -6.50
CA PHE A 75 -18.13 -20.20 -5.08
C PHE A 75 -17.09 -20.94 -4.23
N GLU A 76 -16.95 -22.25 -4.42
CA GLU A 76 -16.00 -23.06 -3.67
C GLU A 76 -14.54 -22.65 -3.95
N LYS A 77 -14.19 -22.38 -5.21
CA LYS A 77 -12.86 -21.86 -5.59
C LYS A 77 -12.57 -20.51 -4.92
N SER A 78 -13.54 -19.59 -4.95
CA SER A 78 -13.43 -18.29 -4.29
C SER A 78 -13.27 -18.43 -2.78
N ARG A 79 -14.08 -19.29 -2.15
CA ARG A 79 -14.02 -19.59 -0.73
C ARG A 79 -12.66 -20.14 -0.29
N LEU A 80 -12.13 -21.12 -1.03
CA LEU A 80 -10.81 -21.70 -0.75
C LEU A 80 -9.69 -20.68 -0.92
N TYR A 81 -9.77 -19.85 -1.95
CA TYR A 81 -8.81 -18.75 -2.13
C TYR A 81 -8.81 -17.78 -0.94
N GLN A 82 -10.01 -17.31 -0.52
CA GLN A 82 -10.12 -16.40 0.63
C GLN A 82 -9.64 -17.05 1.93
N LEU A 83 -9.86 -18.36 2.11
CA LEU A 83 -9.38 -19.11 3.27
C LEU A 83 -7.85 -19.18 3.31
N ASP A 84 -7.21 -19.45 2.16
CA ASP A 84 -5.74 -19.44 2.05
C ASP A 84 -5.17 -18.05 2.28
N LYS A 85 -5.77 -17.01 1.70
CA LYS A 85 -5.37 -15.59 1.90
C LYS A 85 -5.51 -15.16 3.35
N SER A 86 -6.64 -15.50 4.01
CA SER A 86 -6.86 -15.20 5.42
C SER A 86 -5.85 -15.93 6.33
N THR A 87 -5.51 -17.18 6.00
CA THR A 87 -4.51 -17.95 6.75
C THR A 87 -3.11 -17.33 6.59
N PHE A 88 -2.75 -16.94 5.38
CA PHE A 88 -1.51 -16.25 5.08
C PHE A 88 -1.41 -14.90 5.82
N SER A 89 -2.46 -14.08 5.76
CA SER A 89 -2.51 -12.78 6.42
C SER A 89 -2.35 -12.90 7.94
N PHE A 90 -2.92 -13.95 8.54
CA PHE A 90 -2.74 -14.24 9.96
C PHE A 90 -1.27 -14.55 10.30
N TRP A 91 -0.61 -15.46 9.56
CA TRP A 91 0.77 -15.83 9.85
C TRP A 91 1.77 -14.72 9.53
N SER A 92 1.59 -14.01 8.43
CA SER A 92 2.44 -12.88 8.07
C SER A 92 2.26 -11.70 9.05
N GLY A 93 1.04 -11.44 9.51
CA GLY A 93 0.77 -10.45 10.54
C GLY A 93 1.42 -10.82 11.87
N LEU A 94 1.26 -12.08 12.33
CA LEU A 94 1.90 -12.56 13.56
C LEU A 94 3.43 -12.44 13.49
N TYR A 95 4.03 -12.81 12.34
CA TYR A 95 5.46 -12.62 12.14
C TYR A 95 5.87 -11.15 12.27
N SER A 96 5.16 -10.24 11.62
CA SER A 96 5.46 -8.81 11.67
C SER A 96 5.37 -8.23 13.10
N GLU A 97 4.39 -8.66 13.88
CA GLU A 97 4.24 -8.26 15.28
C GLU A 97 5.40 -8.80 16.15
N LEU A 98 5.79 -10.06 15.93
CA LEU A 98 6.93 -10.65 16.63
C LEU A 98 8.24 -9.97 16.23
N GLU A 99 8.46 -9.71 14.95
CA GLU A 99 9.63 -8.99 14.44
C GLU A 99 9.71 -7.58 15.04
N GLY A 100 8.63 -6.80 15.00
CA GLY A 100 8.57 -5.47 15.59
C GLY A 100 8.83 -5.48 17.09
N THR A 101 8.23 -6.44 17.81
CA THR A 101 8.46 -6.61 19.26
C THR A 101 9.92 -6.94 19.55
N MET A 102 10.54 -7.84 18.80
CA MET A 102 11.95 -8.20 18.96
C MET A 102 12.88 -7.01 18.69
N ILE A 103 12.61 -6.23 17.64
CA ILE A 103 13.37 -5.01 17.34
C ILE A 103 13.32 -4.03 18.51
N LEU A 104 12.15 -3.84 19.11
CA LEU A 104 11.99 -2.94 20.28
C LEU A 104 12.69 -3.48 21.53
N LEU A 105 12.50 -4.75 21.85
CA LEU A 105 13.08 -5.38 23.04
C LEU A 105 14.61 -5.44 22.99
N CYS A 106 15.16 -5.70 21.80
CA CYS A 106 16.60 -5.77 21.59
C CYS A 106 17.27 -4.40 21.35
N GLY A 107 16.50 -3.30 21.40
CA GLY A 107 17.04 -1.97 21.12
C GLY A 107 17.49 -1.78 19.66
N GLY A 108 16.80 -2.44 18.72
CA GLY A 108 17.16 -2.41 17.31
C GLY A 108 17.11 -1.01 16.69
N ILE A 109 16.20 -0.13 17.15
CA ILE A 109 16.09 1.26 16.66
C ILE A 109 17.34 2.07 17.05
N PRO A 110 17.76 2.15 18.33
CA PRO A 110 19.01 2.81 18.70
C PRO A 110 20.25 2.19 18.06
N PHE A 111 20.28 0.85 17.93
CA PHE A 111 21.37 0.16 17.26
C PHE A 111 21.50 0.63 15.80
N LEU A 112 20.39 0.61 15.03
CA LEU A 112 20.38 1.03 13.63
C LEU A 112 20.73 2.51 13.48
N TRP A 113 20.28 3.36 14.45
CA TRP A 113 20.64 4.77 14.50
C TRP A 113 22.14 4.98 14.68
N ASN A 114 22.78 4.24 15.58
CA ASN A 114 24.22 4.30 15.80
C ASN A 114 25.01 3.82 14.56
N VAL A 115 24.57 2.73 13.92
CA VAL A 115 25.16 2.25 12.67
C VAL A 115 25.05 3.32 11.57
N SER A 116 23.90 3.98 11.46
CA SER A 116 23.67 5.07 10.51
C SER A 116 24.61 6.24 10.76
N GLY A 117 24.86 6.60 12.01
CA GLY A 117 25.84 7.63 12.40
C GLY A 117 27.26 7.28 12.00
N GLN A 118 27.66 6.01 12.20
CA GLN A 118 29.00 5.54 11.78
C GLN A 118 29.18 5.59 10.27
N ILE A 119 28.16 5.22 9.50
CA ILE A 119 28.18 5.28 8.03
C ILE A 119 28.25 6.73 7.56
N SER A 120 27.41 7.59 8.12
CA SER A 120 27.38 9.03 7.81
C SER A 120 28.73 9.70 8.12
N GLY A 121 29.32 9.39 9.30
CA GLY A 121 30.65 9.91 9.67
C GLY A 121 31.78 9.43 8.73
N ARG A 122 31.74 8.16 8.27
CA ARG A 122 32.72 7.67 7.27
C ARG A 122 32.56 8.34 5.90
N ALA A 123 31.34 8.79 5.58
CA ALA A 123 31.07 9.56 4.36
C ALA A 123 31.49 11.04 4.46
N GLY A 124 32.03 11.46 5.61
CA GLY A 124 32.53 12.83 5.82
C GLY A 124 31.47 13.81 6.37
N PHE A 125 30.32 13.31 6.82
CA PHE A 125 29.32 14.14 7.48
C PHE A 125 29.60 14.19 8.98
N GLU A 126 29.72 15.38 9.54
CA GLU A 126 29.89 15.58 10.97
C GLU A 126 28.58 15.22 11.73
N PRO A 127 28.66 14.91 13.06
CA PRO A 127 27.49 14.56 13.86
C PRO A 127 26.37 15.62 13.89
N GLU A 128 26.71 16.87 13.54
CA GLU A 128 25.74 17.98 13.44
C GLU A 128 24.79 17.85 12.23
N TYR A 129 25.14 17.00 11.24
CA TYR A 129 24.31 16.73 10.07
C TYR A 129 23.29 15.61 10.35
N GLU A 130 22.40 15.82 11.35
CA GLU A 130 21.32 14.88 11.71
C GLU A 130 20.49 14.42 10.51
N ILE A 131 20.28 15.29 9.52
CA ILE A 131 19.51 14.95 8.32
C ILE A 131 20.20 13.82 7.52
N ALA A 132 21.52 13.89 7.35
CA ALA A 132 22.27 12.86 6.63
C ALA A 132 22.16 11.50 7.35
N GLN A 133 22.35 11.49 8.67
CA GLN A 133 22.19 10.30 9.50
C GLN A 133 20.76 9.74 9.42
N SER A 134 19.75 10.61 9.44
CA SER A 134 18.34 10.25 9.29
C SER A 134 18.04 9.59 7.94
N LEU A 135 18.62 10.07 6.86
CA LEU A 135 18.44 9.49 5.52
C LEU A 135 19.11 8.11 5.41
N VAL A 136 20.32 7.96 5.97
CA VAL A 136 20.99 6.64 6.04
C VAL A 136 20.17 5.67 6.88
N PHE A 137 19.66 6.10 8.04
CA PHE A 137 18.78 5.29 8.88
C PHE A 137 17.53 4.84 8.11
N LEU A 138 16.87 5.77 7.41
CA LEU A 138 15.67 5.48 6.64
C LEU A 138 15.94 4.48 5.50
N LEU A 139 17.07 4.65 4.80
CA LEU A 139 17.49 3.72 3.75
C LEU A 139 17.75 2.31 4.30
N LEU A 140 18.47 2.20 5.42
CA LEU A 140 18.76 0.91 6.06
C LEU A 140 17.50 0.25 6.61
N ALA A 141 16.60 1.01 7.25
CA ALA A 141 15.34 0.51 7.77
C ALA A 141 14.42 0.01 6.65
N THR A 142 14.32 0.74 5.54
CA THR A 142 13.52 0.31 4.38
C THR A 142 14.12 -0.89 3.67
N LEU A 143 15.46 -0.97 3.59
CA LEU A 143 16.16 -2.14 3.04
C LEU A 143 15.95 -3.39 3.92
N PHE A 144 16.06 -3.24 5.23
CA PHE A 144 15.77 -4.32 6.18
C PHE A 144 14.34 -4.84 6.00
N SER A 145 13.36 -3.94 5.99
CA SER A 145 11.96 -4.31 5.76
C SER A 145 11.72 -4.98 4.40
N ALA A 146 12.42 -4.53 3.35
CA ALA A 146 12.29 -5.15 2.03
C ALA A 146 12.84 -6.59 2.04
N VAL A 147 13.96 -6.83 2.73
CA VAL A 147 14.59 -8.15 2.82
C VAL A 147 13.75 -9.11 3.68
N THR A 148 13.27 -8.67 4.85
CA THR A 148 12.47 -9.52 5.75
C THR A 148 11.07 -9.80 5.22
N GLY A 149 10.49 -8.86 4.45
CA GLY A 149 9.21 -9.03 3.78
C GLY A 149 9.26 -9.88 2.50
N LEU A 150 10.45 -10.03 1.88
CA LEU A 150 10.62 -10.73 0.62
C LEU A 150 10.13 -12.20 0.64
N PRO A 151 10.45 -13.04 1.66
CA PRO A 151 9.94 -14.40 1.75
C PRO A 151 8.42 -14.50 1.76
N TRP A 152 7.76 -13.60 2.48
CA TRP A 152 6.31 -13.52 2.55
C TRP A 152 5.70 -13.14 1.20
N SER A 153 6.30 -12.20 0.51
CA SER A 153 5.88 -11.78 -0.83
C SER A 153 6.04 -12.90 -1.86
N LEU A 154 7.16 -13.62 -1.81
CA LEU A 154 7.40 -14.81 -2.65
C LEU A 154 6.37 -15.91 -2.36
N TYR A 155 6.12 -16.23 -1.09
CA TYR A 155 5.14 -17.23 -0.72
C TYR A 155 3.73 -16.87 -1.19
N ASN A 156 3.33 -15.61 -1.00
CA ASN A 156 2.02 -15.15 -1.49
C ASN A 156 1.90 -15.32 -3.01
N THR A 157 2.92 -14.89 -3.78
CA THR A 157 2.84 -14.88 -5.25
C THR A 157 2.99 -16.28 -5.84
N PHE A 158 4.02 -17.04 -5.42
CA PHE A 158 4.38 -18.31 -6.07
C PHE A 158 3.80 -19.55 -5.38
N VAL A 159 3.16 -19.40 -4.23
CA VAL A 159 2.46 -20.52 -3.57
C VAL A 159 0.96 -20.29 -3.57
N ILE A 160 0.48 -19.14 -3.05
CA ILE A 160 -0.95 -18.92 -2.92
C ILE A 160 -1.59 -18.52 -4.26
N GLU A 161 -1.10 -17.45 -4.88
CA GLU A 161 -1.65 -16.98 -6.16
C GLU A 161 -1.45 -18.04 -7.27
N GLU A 162 -0.32 -18.74 -7.28
CA GLU A 162 -0.04 -19.83 -8.22
C GLU A 162 -1.01 -21.01 -8.02
N LYS A 163 -1.23 -21.43 -6.78
CA LYS A 163 -2.18 -22.52 -6.43
C LYS A 163 -3.59 -22.27 -6.96
N HIS A 164 -4.01 -20.99 -6.97
CA HIS A 164 -5.34 -20.58 -7.44
C HIS A 164 -5.35 -20.12 -8.91
N GLY A 165 -4.21 -20.19 -9.61
CA GLY A 165 -4.10 -19.86 -11.03
C GLY A 165 -4.09 -18.36 -11.32
N PHE A 166 -3.82 -17.52 -10.32
CA PHE A 166 -3.79 -16.07 -10.48
C PHE A 166 -2.40 -15.50 -10.80
N ASN A 167 -1.32 -16.22 -10.48
CA ASN A 167 0.03 -15.76 -10.78
C ASN A 167 0.37 -15.92 -12.25
N GLN A 168 0.91 -14.87 -12.85
CA GLN A 168 1.42 -14.84 -14.22
C GLN A 168 2.90 -14.40 -14.26
N GLN A 169 3.52 -14.21 -13.08
CA GLN A 169 4.88 -13.71 -12.99
C GLN A 169 5.90 -14.83 -12.99
N THR A 170 7.02 -14.59 -13.66
CA THR A 170 8.24 -15.40 -13.50
C THR A 170 9.06 -14.86 -12.32
N LEU A 171 9.89 -15.70 -11.71
CA LEU A 171 10.80 -15.29 -10.62
C LEU A 171 11.71 -14.13 -11.04
N GLY A 172 12.26 -14.16 -12.25
CA GLY A 172 13.12 -13.09 -12.77
C GLY A 172 12.39 -11.76 -12.90
N PHE A 173 11.15 -11.78 -13.41
CA PHE A 173 10.29 -10.59 -13.49
C PHE A 173 9.97 -10.06 -12.10
N PHE A 174 9.62 -10.93 -11.14
CA PHE A 174 9.31 -10.56 -9.77
C PHE A 174 10.47 -9.80 -9.09
N PHE A 175 11.69 -10.35 -9.14
CA PHE A 175 12.86 -9.69 -8.54
C PHE A 175 13.20 -8.37 -9.23
N LYS A 176 13.18 -8.33 -10.57
CA LYS A 176 13.40 -7.09 -11.33
C LYS A 176 12.39 -6.00 -10.93
N ASP A 177 11.14 -6.37 -10.81
CA ASP A 177 10.06 -5.45 -10.40
C ASP A 177 10.21 -5.00 -8.95
N ALA A 178 10.57 -5.90 -8.03
CA ALA A 178 10.83 -5.58 -6.62
C ALA A 178 12.00 -4.58 -6.46
N ILE A 179 13.11 -4.81 -7.14
CA ILE A 179 14.27 -3.90 -7.13
C ILE A 179 13.88 -2.54 -7.71
N LYS A 180 13.16 -2.52 -8.84
CA LYS A 180 12.72 -1.28 -9.47
C LYS A 180 11.77 -0.49 -8.56
N LYS A 181 10.81 -1.16 -7.91
CA LYS A 181 9.93 -0.55 -6.92
C LYS A 181 10.72 0.04 -5.76
N PHE A 182 11.69 -0.70 -5.23
CA PHE A 182 12.55 -0.22 -4.15
C PHE A 182 13.29 1.06 -4.54
N ILE A 183 13.97 1.06 -5.70
CA ILE A 183 14.73 2.22 -6.20
C ILE A 183 13.81 3.44 -6.38
N VAL A 184 12.66 3.28 -7.07
CA VAL A 184 11.71 4.37 -7.29
C VAL A 184 11.18 4.91 -5.95
N THR A 185 10.89 4.02 -5.00
CA THR A 185 10.47 4.42 -3.65
C THR A 185 11.55 5.25 -2.95
N GLN A 186 12.83 4.84 -3.01
CA GLN A 186 13.93 5.61 -2.40
C GLN A 186 14.13 6.97 -3.08
N CYS A 187 14.04 7.03 -4.41
CA CYS A 187 14.14 8.28 -5.17
C CYS A 187 13.07 9.33 -4.78
N ILE A 188 11.93 8.88 -4.26
CA ILE A 188 10.86 9.78 -3.79
C ILE A 188 11.00 10.03 -2.28
N LEU A 189 11.19 8.96 -1.49
CA LEU A 189 11.15 8.99 -0.04
C LEU A 189 12.30 9.83 0.56
N LEU A 190 13.54 9.61 0.08
CA LEU A 190 14.70 10.30 0.66
C LEU A 190 14.67 11.81 0.45
N PRO A 191 14.41 12.37 -0.76
CA PRO A 191 14.32 13.81 -0.94
C PRO A 191 13.15 14.43 -0.17
N VAL A 192 11.98 13.78 -0.17
CA VAL A 192 10.80 14.27 0.57
C VAL A 192 11.09 14.32 2.07
N THR A 193 11.68 13.26 2.63
CA THR A 193 12.05 13.23 4.06
C THR A 193 13.13 14.26 4.38
N SER A 194 14.13 14.43 3.52
CA SER A 194 15.19 15.45 3.70
C SER A 194 14.60 16.86 3.79
N LEU A 195 13.71 17.21 2.86
CA LEU A 195 13.04 18.51 2.86
C LEU A 195 12.12 18.68 4.08
N LEU A 196 11.40 17.65 4.46
CA LEU A 196 10.54 17.67 5.65
C LEU A 196 11.35 17.92 6.93
N LEU A 197 12.45 17.21 7.13
CA LEU A 197 13.33 17.39 8.28
C LEU A 197 13.97 18.78 8.28
N TYR A 198 14.34 19.28 7.11
CA TYR A 198 14.87 20.65 6.98
C TYR A 198 13.81 21.69 7.37
N ILE A 199 12.57 21.56 6.90
CA ILE A 199 11.46 22.43 7.29
C ILE A 199 11.21 22.40 8.80
N ILE A 200 11.24 21.21 9.41
CA ILE A 200 11.09 21.08 10.86
C ILE A 200 12.23 21.80 11.58
N LYS A 201 13.47 21.67 11.10
CA LYS A 201 14.66 22.29 11.71
C LYS A 201 14.61 23.81 11.69
N ILE A 202 14.13 24.43 10.59
CA ILE A 202 14.13 25.90 10.44
C ILE A 202 12.79 26.56 10.80
N GLY A 203 11.72 25.78 10.96
CA GLY A 203 10.34 26.28 11.07
C GLY A 203 10.00 26.95 12.41
N GLY A 204 10.89 26.91 13.43
CA GLY A 204 10.65 27.49 14.74
C GLY A 204 9.38 26.94 15.41
N ASP A 205 8.66 27.76 16.16
CA ASP A 205 7.47 27.33 16.93
C ASP A 205 6.29 26.87 16.05
N TYR A 206 6.25 27.29 14.79
CA TYR A 206 5.17 26.97 13.84
C TYR A 206 5.56 25.90 12.83
N PHE A 207 6.64 25.17 13.04
CA PHE A 207 7.14 24.16 12.11
C PHE A 207 6.08 23.13 11.72
N PHE A 208 5.15 22.79 12.62
CA PHE A 208 4.09 21.81 12.38
C PHE A 208 3.12 22.25 11.28
N ILE A 209 2.84 23.57 11.16
CA ILE A 209 2.02 24.13 10.07
C ILE A 209 2.77 24.01 8.74
N TYR A 210 4.06 24.36 8.73
CA TYR A 210 4.87 24.29 7.51
C TYR A 210 5.09 22.84 7.06
N ALA A 211 5.33 21.92 7.99
CA ALA A 211 5.45 20.50 7.72
C ALA A 211 4.14 19.91 7.15
N TRP A 212 3.01 20.29 7.74
CA TRP A 212 1.69 19.88 7.22
C TRP A 212 1.43 20.46 5.83
N LEU A 213 1.67 21.74 5.60
CA LEU A 213 1.48 22.36 4.29
C LEU A 213 2.39 21.73 3.23
N PHE A 214 3.64 21.44 3.59
CA PHE A 214 4.57 20.72 2.74
C PHE A 214 4.04 19.33 2.37
N THR A 215 3.59 18.54 3.33
CA THR A 215 3.03 17.21 3.06
C THR A 215 1.74 17.26 2.25
N LEU A 216 0.90 18.28 2.43
CA LEU A 216 -0.26 18.52 1.57
C LEU A 216 0.17 18.74 0.12
N VAL A 217 1.12 19.66 -0.12
CA VAL A 217 1.63 19.95 -1.48
C VAL A 217 2.26 18.71 -2.10
N VAL A 218 3.13 18.02 -1.36
CA VAL A 218 3.78 16.79 -1.84
C VAL A 218 2.75 15.71 -2.17
N SER A 219 1.72 15.52 -1.34
CA SER A 219 0.68 14.51 -1.62
C SER A 219 -0.11 14.84 -2.89
N LEU A 220 -0.47 16.10 -3.12
CA LEU A 220 -1.15 16.52 -4.35
C LEU A 220 -0.27 16.35 -5.59
N VAL A 221 1.00 16.71 -5.48
CA VAL A 221 2.00 16.54 -6.56
C VAL A 221 2.20 15.05 -6.86
N LEU A 222 2.38 14.21 -5.85
CA LEU A 222 2.57 12.77 -6.04
C LEU A 222 1.34 12.09 -6.67
N VAL A 223 0.13 12.46 -6.25
CA VAL A 223 -1.10 11.93 -6.88
C VAL A 223 -1.16 12.29 -8.37
N THR A 224 -0.73 13.50 -8.74
CA THR A 224 -0.71 13.94 -10.13
C THR A 224 0.38 13.24 -10.93
N ILE A 225 1.60 13.19 -10.40
CA ILE A 225 2.78 12.62 -11.08
C ILE A 225 2.68 11.09 -11.15
N TYR A 226 2.09 10.44 -10.14
CA TYR A 226 2.04 8.98 -10.07
C TYR A 226 1.46 8.37 -11.35
N ALA A 227 0.31 8.82 -11.75
CA ALA A 227 -0.42 8.22 -12.86
C ALA A 227 0.22 8.51 -14.23
N ASP A 228 0.84 9.69 -14.40
CA ASP A 228 1.41 10.10 -15.68
C ASP A 228 2.88 9.68 -15.87
N TYR A 229 3.64 9.51 -14.76
CA TYR A 229 5.08 9.25 -14.83
C TYR A 229 5.52 8.00 -14.08
N ILE A 230 4.94 7.71 -12.92
CA ILE A 230 5.39 6.57 -12.09
C ILE A 230 4.75 5.27 -12.57
N ALA A 231 3.43 5.23 -12.75
CA ALA A 231 2.73 4.03 -13.20
C ALA A 231 3.22 3.50 -14.56
N PRO A 232 3.49 4.36 -15.59
CA PRO A 232 4.03 3.90 -16.86
C PRO A 232 5.45 3.32 -16.80
N LEU A 233 6.18 3.55 -15.70
CA LEU A 233 7.46 2.85 -15.49
C LEU A 233 7.27 1.35 -15.26
N PHE A 234 6.14 0.94 -14.70
CA PHE A 234 5.88 -0.44 -14.30
C PHE A 234 5.02 -1.20 -15.28
N ASP A 235 4.03 -0.54 -15.88
CA ASP A 235 3.03 -1.15 -16.72
C ASP A 235 2.83 -0.32 -18.01
N LYS A 236 2.54 -1.00 -19.12
CA LYS A 236 2.31 -0.36 -20.41
C LYS A 236 0.85 0.08 -20.49
N PHE A 237 0.62 1.34 -20.82
CA PHE A 237 -0.69 1.92 -21.01
C PHE A 237 -0.95 2.11 -22.52
N ILE A 238 -2.01 1.52 -23.02
CA ILE A 238 -2.40 1.57 -24.42
C ILE A 238 -3.78 2.27 -24.49
N PRO A 239 -3.99 3.26 -25.36
CA PRO A 239 -5.31 3.84 -25.55
C PRO A 239 -6.31 2.76 -25.96
N LEU A 240 -7.52 2.77 -25.38
CA LEU A 240 -8.58 1.84 -25.79
C LEU A 240 -8.92 2.11 -27.26
N PRO A 241 -8.89 1.06 -28.13
CA PRO A 241 -9.28 1.20 -29.54
C PRO A 241 -10.69 1.73 -29.72
N GLU A 242 -10.94 2.34 -30.86
CA GLU A 242 -12.30 2.77 -31.25
C GLU A 242 -13.21 1.54 -31.41
N GLY A 243 -14.37 1.59 -30.76
CA GLY A 243 -15.33 0.48 -30.79
C GLY A 243 -16.55 0.75 -29.93
N GLU A 244 -17.46 -0.21 -29.87
CA GLU A 244 -18.72 -0.10 -29.11
C GLU A 244 -18.48 0.18 -27.61
N LEU A 245 -17.51 -0.51 -27.00
CA LEU A 245 -17.19 -0.33 -25.59
C LEU A 245 -16.74 1.11 -25.29
N LYS A 246 -15.83 1.67 -26.12
CA LYS A 246 -15.35 3.04 -25.92
C LYS A 246 -16.48 4.05 -26.02
N GLN A 247 -17.34 3.92 -27.05
CA GLN A 247 -18.51 4.79 -27.22
C GLN A 247 -19.48 4.69 -26.02
N ALA A 248 -19.72 3.49 -25.52
CA ALA A 248 -20.58 3.26 -24.37
C ALA A 248 -20.00 3.88 -23.09
N ILE A 249 -18.68 3.78 -22.87
CA ILE A 249 -17.98 4.42 -21.74
C ILE A 249 -18.09 5.95 -21.86
N GLU A 250 -17.88 6.53 -23.04
CA GLU A 250 -17.99 7.98 -23.27
C GLU A 250 -19.41 8.48 -23.04
N MET A 251 -20.42 7.74 -23.51
CA MET A 251 -21.84 8.06 -23.25
C MET A 251 -22.16 8.00 -21.74
N MET A 252 -21.70 6.96 -21.04
CA MET A 252 -21.87 6.84 -19.59
C MET A 252 -21.22 8.01 -18.85
N ALA A 253 -19.94 8.32 -19.15
CA ALA A 253 -19.23 9.43 -18.56
C ALA A 253 -19.96 10.77 -18.77
N LYS A 254 -20.47 10.99 -19.98
CA LYS A 254 -21.24 12.18 -20.34
C LYS A 254 -22.55 12.27 -19.57
N SER A 255 -23.24 11.15 -19.32
CA SER A 255 -24.53 11.13 -18.61
C SER A 255 -24.45 11.62 -17.16
N ILE A 256 -23.25 11.55 -16.55
CA ILE A 256 -23.02 11.98 -15.18
C ILE A 256 -22.14 13.24 -15.07
N ASP A 257 -21.82 13.87 -16.20
CA ASP A 257 -20.91 15.02 -16.33
C ASP A 257 -19.47 14.72 -15.85
N PHE A 258 -19.01 13.46 -16.01
CA PHE A 258 -17.64 13.09 -15.71
C PHE A 258 -16.70 13.64 -16.79
N PRO A 259 -15.68 14.45 -16.43
CA PRO A 259 -14.80 15.12 -17.41
C PRO A 259 -13.75 14.13 -17.96
N LEU A 260 -14.21 13.15 -18.72
CA LEU A 260 -13.38 12.13 -19.34
C LEU A 260 -12.54 12.70 -20.48
N THR A 261 -11.22 12.49 -20.43
CA THR A 261 -10.32 12.87 -21.53
C THR A 261 -9.84 11.68 -22.33
N LYS A 262 -9.48 10.58 -21.68
CA LYS A 262 -8.95 9.38 -22.35
C LYS A 262 -9.32 8.12 -21.57
N VAL A 263 -9.43 7.01 -22.30
CA VAL A 263 -9.56 5.66 -21.76
C VAL A 263 -8.33 4.87 -22.15
N TYR A 264 -7.71 4.22 -21.18
CA TYR A 264 -6.52 3.38 -21.37
C TYR A 264 -6.80 1.94 -20.98
N VAL A 265 -6.09 1.04 -21.61
CA VAL A 265 -5.94 -0.35 -21.17
C VAL A 265 -4.52 -0.54 -20.65
N VAL A 266 -4.38 -1.18 -19.49
CA VAL A 266 -3.10 -1.51 -18.88
C VAL A 266 -2.84 -3.00 -18.95
N GLU A 267 -1.61 -3.40 -19.30
CA GLU A 267 -1.19 -4.79 -19.40
C GLU A 267 -1.00 -5.41 -18.00
N GLY A 268 -2.12 -5.65 -17.29
CA GLY A 268 -2.12 -6.32 -15.98
C GLY A 268 -1.87 -7.82 -16.05
N SER A 269 -2.20 -8.45 -17.17
CA SER A 269 -2.08 -9.89 -17.42
C SER A 269 -0.65 -10.43 -17.26
N LYS A 270 0.38 -9.59 -17.39
CA LYS A 270 1.78 -9.97 -17.14
C LYS A 270 2.09 -10.26 -15.68
N ARG A 271 1.24 -9.78 -14.77
CA ARG A 271 1.42 -9.92 -13.31
C ARG A 271 0.44 -10.90 -12.69
N SER A 272 -0.82 -10.72 -13.02
CA SER A 272 -1.91 -11.48 -12.42
C SER A 272 -3.09 -11.57 -13.37
N SER A 273 -3.89 -12.61 -13.22
CA SER A 273 -5.19 -12.72 -13.88
C SER A 273 -6.32 -11.98 -13.15
N HIS A 274 -6.02 -11.29 -12.06
CA HIS A 274 -7.00 -10.40 -11.42
C HIS A 274 -7.35 -9.23 -12.31
N SER A 275 -8.64 -8.99 -12.49
CA SER A 275 -9.17 -7.86 -13.25
C SER A 275 -9.50 -6.68 -12.33
N ASN A 276 -9.33 -5.47 -12.86
CA ASN A 276 -9.66 -4.24 -12.16
C ASN A 276 -9.96 -3.13 -13.16
N ALA A 277 -10.62 -2.07 -12.67
CA ALA A 277 -10.79 -0.80 -13.37
C ALA A 277 -10.66 0.34 -12.36
N TYR A 278 -10.14 1.48 -12.79
CA TYR A 278 -10.06 2.66 -11.93
C TYR A 278 -10.03 3.94 -12.76
N PHE A 279 -10.33 5.06 -12.12
CA PHE A 279 -10.16 6.36 -12.73
C PHE A 279 -9.11 7.18 -11.98
N TYR A 280 -8.46 8.10 -12.68
CA TYR A 280 -7.50 9.03 -12.09
C TYR A 280 -7.52 10.38 -12.83
N GLY A 281 -6.81 11.36 -12.26
CA GLY A 281 -6.66 12.69 -12.82
C GLY A 281 -7.33 13.78 -11.99
N PHE A 282 -6.89 15.02 -12.19
CA PHE A 282 -7.36 16.19 -11.46
C PHE A 282 -8.27 17.07 -12.33
N PHE A 283 -9.21 17.73 -11.70
CA PHE A 283 -10.15 18.69 -12.29
C PHE A 283 -10.80 18.17 -13.59
N LYS A 284 -10.54 18.82 -14.71
CA LYS A 284 -11.13 18.50 -16.01
C LYS A 284 -10.38 17.41 -16.80
N ASN A 285 -9.23 16.91 -16.31
CA ASN A 285 -8.43 15.90 -16.98
C ASN A 285 -8.57 14.55 -16.28
N LYS A 286 -9.74 13.92 -16.41
CA LYS A 286 -10.00 12.59 -15.86
C LYS A 286 -9.73 11.53 -16.94
N ARG A 287 -9.14 10.42 -16.51
CA ARG A 287 -8.83 9.26 -17.35
C ARG A 287 -9.37 8.01 -16.69
N ILE A 288 -9.83 7.07 -17.49
CA ILE A 288 -10.25 5.74 -17.05
C ILE A 288 -9.19 4.74 -17.49
N VAL A 289 -8.85 3.79 -16.63
CA VAL A 289 -7.94 2.69 -16.90
C VAL A 289 -8.65 1.38 -16.66
N LEU A 290 -8.62 0.52 -17.65
CA LEU A 290 -9.13 -0.85 -17.62
C LEU A 290 -7.95 -1.81 -17.62
N PHE A 291 -8.00 -2.87 -16.85
CA PHE A 291 -7.04 -3.96 -16.98
C PHE A 291 -7.40 -4.80 -18.20
N ASP A 292 -6.40 -5.23 -18.95
CA ASP A 292 -6.59 -6.12 -20.11
C ASP A 292 -7.29 -7.43 -19.72
N THR A 293 -7.07 -7.91 -18.51
CA THR A 293 -7.75 -9.07 -17.91
C THR A 293 -9.24 -8.87 -17.67
N LEU A 294 -9.73 -7.63 -17.68
CA LEU A 294 -11.15 -7.31 -17.54
C LEU A 294 -11.90 -7.49 -18.87
N LEU A 295 -11.22 -7.41 -20.00
CA LEU A 295 -11.81 -7.35 -21.33
C LEU A 295 -11.75 -8.72 -22.02
N GLU A 296 -12.92 -9.27 -22.42
CA GLU A 296 -13.01 -10.58 -23.09
C GLU A 296 -12.25 -10.62 -24.43
N ASP A 297 -12.33 -9.55 -25.22
CA ASP A 297 -11.76 -9.48 -26.58
C ASP A 297 -10.29 -9.02 -26.61
N TYR A 298 -9.80 -8.38 -25.56
CA TYR A 298 -8.47 -7.77 -25.59
C TYR A 298 -7.32 -8.79 -25.46
N CYS A 299 -7.57 -9.91 -24.80
CA CYS A 299 -6.62 -11.03 -24.73
C CYS A 299 -6.32 -11.67 -26.12
N ALA A 300 -7.24 -11.55 -27.07
CA ALA A 300 -7.04 -12.02 -28.44
C ALA A 300 -6.17 -11.05 -29.30
N LEU A 301 -6.33 -9.75 -29.09
CA LEU A 301 -5.58 -8.71 -29.81
C LEU A 301 -4.09 -8.66 -29.45
N ASN A 302 -3.75 -8.97 -28.19
CA ASN A 302 -2.34 -9.03 -27.76
C ASN A 302 -1.57 -10.22 -28.35
N LYS A 303 -2.23 -11.29 -28.77
CA LYS A 303 -1.59 -12.43 -29.43
C LYS A 303 -1.18 -12.12 -30.87
N GLU A 304 -1.93 -11.30 -31.57
CA GLU A 304 -1.62 -10.93 -32.98
C GLU A 304 -0.46 -9.92 -33.06
N HIS A 305 -0.23 -9.09 -32.03
CA HIS A 305 0.90 -8.14 -32.00
C HIS A 305 2.21 -8.73 -31.48
N SER A 306 2.18 -9.86 -30.76
CA SER A 306 3.38 -10.54 -30.28
C SER A 306 3.95 -11.57 -31.26
N GLU A 307 3.21 -11.93 -32.33
CA GLU A 307 3.71 -12.84 -33.36
C GLU A 307 4.53 -12.13 -34.45
N GLY A 308 4.73 -10.81 -34.36
CA GLY A 308 5.50 -10.00 -35.32
C GLY A 308 6.94 -9.67 -34.94
N GLU A 309 7.37 -9.93 -33.75
CA GLU A 309 8.76 -9.69 -33.28
C GLU A 309 9.23 -10.91 -32.47
N ASP A 310 10.14 -11.65 -33.04
CA ASP A 310 10.97 -12.76 -32.55
C ASP A 310 10.55 -14.15 -33.05
N GLY A 311 11.16 -14.50 -34.18
CA GLY A 311 11.39 -15.88 -34.52
C GLY A 311 12.54 -16.43 -33.68
N GLU A 312 12.27 -17.41 -32.84
CA GLU A 312 13.14 -18.59 -32.61
C GLU A 312 12.48 -19.57 -31.62
N ASP A 313 12.56 -20.81 -31.98
CA ASP A 313 12.08 -22.03 -31.39
C ASP A 313 12.08 -22.14 -29.85
N ASP A 314 10.96 -22.54 -29.23
CA ASP A 314 11.01 -23.61 -28.23
C ASP A 314 9.64 -24.36 -28.13
N ASP A 315 9.72 -25.66 -28.41
CA ASP A 315 8.63 -26.64 -28.32
C ASP A 315 8.30 -26.96 -26.84
N THR A 316 7.40 -26.15 -26.24
CA THR A 316 6.65 -26.58 -25.05
C THR A 316 5.25 -26.01 -25.08
N LYS A 317 4.43 -26.55 -25.97
CA LYS A 317 2.99 -26.30 -25.99
C LYS A 317 2.32 -26.94 -24.79
N SER A 318 2.25 -26.25 -23.67
CA SER A 318 1.26 -26.54 -22.65
C SER A 318 -0.11 -26.12 -23.16
N LYS A 319 -1.01 -27.09 -23.26
CA LYS A 319 -2.41 -26.96 -23.65
C LYS A 319 -3.13 -26.06 -22.63
N VAL A 320 -3.12 -24.75 -22.82
CA VAL A 320 -4.04 -23.84 -22.13
C VAL A 320 -5.40 -24.02 -22.80
N LYS A 321 -6.30 -24.72 -22.13
CA LYS A 321 -7.72 -24.71 -22.48
C LYS A 321 -8.20 -23.26 -22.48
N ASN A 322 -8.57 -22.75 -23.67
CA ASN A 322 -9.21 -21.45 -23.87
C ASN A 322 -10.54 -21.38 -23.06
N LYS A 323 -10.47 -21.09 -21.79
CA LYS A 323 -11.62 -20.59 -21.04
C LYS A 323 -11.65 -19.10 -21.35
N LYS A 324 -12.70 -18.60 -22.00
CA LYS A 324 -12.93 -17.17 -22.21
C LYS A 324 -12.80 -16.49 -20.84
N GLN A 325 -11.77 -15.70 -20.68
CA GLN A 325 -11.46 -14.99 -19.45
C GLN A 325 -11.70 -13.52 -19.74
N GLY A 326 -12.46 -12.83 -18.93
CA GLY A 326 -12.86 -11.43 -19.11
C GLY A 326 -14.37 -11.24 -19.05
N CYS A 327 -14.78 -9.99 -18.94
CA CYS A 327 -16.16 -9.55 -18.84
C CYS A 327 -16.68 -9.06 -20.19
N LYS A 328 -17.97 -9.26 -20.43
CA LYS A 328 -18.68 -8.65 -21.56
C LYS A 328 -18.75 -7.14 -21.39
N ASN A 329 -18.97 -6.42 -22.50
CA ASN A 329 -19.05 -4.96 -22.48
C ASN A 329 -20.04 -4.40 -21.45
N GLU A 330 -21.19 -5.06 -21.28
CA GLU A 330 -22.21 -4.67 -20.29
C GLU A 330 -21.72 -4.81 -18.84
N GLU A 331 -20.97 -5.87 -18.55
CA GLU A 331 -20.39 -6.13 -17.24
C GLU A 331 -19.27 -5.13 -16.95
N VAL A 332 -18.42 -4.81 -17.93
CA VAL A 332 -17.39 -3.77 -17.83
C VAL A 332 -18.03 -2.42 -17.52
N LEU A 333 -19.14 -2.08 -18.19
CA LEU A 333 -19.89 -0.85 -17.94
C LEU A 333 -20.49 -0.83 -16.51
N ALA A 334 -20.97 -1.96 -16.01
CA ALA A 334 -21.47 -2.06 -14.63
C ALA A 334 -20.36 -1.80 -13.59
N VAL A 335 -19.18 -2.38 -13.80
CA VAL A 335 -17.99 -2.12 -12.94
C VAL A 335 -17.61 -0.63 -13.00
N LEU A 336 -17.54 -0.06 -14.20
CA LEU A 336 -17.24 1.37 -14.35
C LEU A 336 -18.31 2.27 -13.75
N GLY A 337 -19.58 1.88 -13.83
CA GLY A 337 -20.69 2.58 -13.18
C GLY A 337 -20.50 2.68 -11.66
N HIS A 338 -20.00 1.62 -11.04
CA HIS A 338 -19.65 1.61 -9.63
C HIS A 338 -18.50 2.59 -9.33
N GLU A 339 -17.40 2.51 -10.09
CA GLU A 339 -16.24 3.40 -9.92
C GLU A 339 -16.58 4.89 -10.14
N LEU A 340 -17.37 5.19 -11.15
CA LEU A 340 -17.84 6.54 -11.43
C LEU A 340 -18.84 7.03 -10.37
N GLY A 341 -19.57 6.12 -9.73
CA GLY A 341 -20.39 6.39 -8.55
C GLY A 341 -19.57 6.95 -7.39
N HIS A 342 -18.40 6.37 -7.10
CA HIS A 342 -17.47 6.89 -6.10
C HIS A 342 -17.01 8.32 -6.42
N TRP A 343 -16.79 8.63 -7.70
CA TRP A 343 -16.47 9.99 -8.11
C TRP A 343 -17.65 10.95 -7.90
N LYS A 344 -18.86 10.57 -8.33
CA LYS A 344 -20.06 11.42 -8.22
C LYS A 344 -20.38 11.74 -6.76
N LEU A 345 -20.18 10.79 -5.85
CA LEU A 345 -20.37 10.96 -4.40
C LEU A 345 -19.23 11.73 -3.72
N GLY A 346 -18.16 12.06 -4.47
CA GLY A 346 -17.02 12.84 -3.96
C GLY A 346 -16.15 12.11 -2.94
N HIS A 347 -16.14 10.76 -2.93
CA HIS A 347 -15.41 9.96 -1.95
C HIS A 347 -13.91 10.28 -1.96
N THR A 348 -13.32 10.49 -3.13
CA THR A 348 -11.89 10.86 -3.24
C THR A 348 -11.58 12.18 -2.52
N ILE A 349 -12.45 13.20 -2.67
CA ILE A 349 -12.23 14.49 -2.01
C ILE A 349 -12.43 14.36 -0.50
N LYS A 350 -13.45 13.64 -0.06
CA LYS A 350 -13.70 13.37 1.37
C LYS A 350 -12.49 12.68 2.00
N ASN A 351 -11.97 11.64 1.35
CA ASN A 351 -10.79 10.91 1.84
C ASN A 351 -9.54 11.79 1.90
N ILE A 352 -9.32 12.69 0.92
CA ILE A 352 -8.21 13.65 0.97
C ILE A 352 -8.39 14.60 2.17
N VAL A 353 -9.56 15.15 2.38
CA VAL A 353 -9.83 16.07 3.51
C VAL A 353 -9.59 15.37 4.85
N ILE A 354 -10.16 14.18 5.05
CA ILE A 354 -9.94 13.38 6.28
C ILE A 354 -8.46 13.09 6.50
N SER A 355 -7.77 12.64 5.46
CA SER A 355 -6.32 12.35 5.52
C SER A 355 -5.50 13.61 5.89
N GLN A 356 -5.86 14.78 5.36
CA GLN A 356 -5.18 16.02 5.68
C GLN A 356 -5.46 16.52 7.09
N MET A 357 -6.69 16.36 7.59
CA MET A 357 -7.00 16.65 8.99
C MET A 357 -6.21 15.73 9.94
N ASN A 358 -6.15 14.45 9.64
CA ASN A 358 -5.36 13.49 10.40
C ASN A 358 -3.86 13.85 10.37
N SER A 359 -3.33 14.21 9.21
CA SER A 359 -1.92 14.63 9.07
C SER A 359 -1.62 15.90 9.87
N PHE A 360 -2.52 16.89 9.84
CA PHE A 360 -2.39 18.11 10.65
C PHE A 360 -2.35 17.78 12.14
N LEU A 361 -3.30 16.99 12.62
CA LEU A 361 -3.37 16.57 14.02
C LEU A 361 -2.08 15.84 14.44
N CYS A 362 -1.53 15.02 13.57
CA CYS A 362 -0.31 14.28 13.83
C CYS A 362 0.92 15.19 13.97
N PHE A 363 1.10 16.17 13.07
CA PHE A 363 2.16 17.16 13.19
C PHE A 363 1.98 18.07 14.40
N PHE A 364 0.76 18.41 14.75
CA PHE A 364 0.45 19.16 15.98
C PHE A 364 0.85 18.37 17.23
N LEU A 365 0.47 17.10 17.32
CA LEU A 365 0.88 16.23 18.43
C LEU A 365 2.40 16.05 18.45
N PHE A 366 3.03 15.95 17.30
CA PHE A 366 4.49 15.91 17.21
C PHE A 366 5.12 17.19 17.79
N ALA A 367 4.60 18.37 17.46
CA ALA A 367 5.10 19.62 18.02
C ALA A 367 4.98 19.69 19.55
N VAL A 368 3.90 19.14 20.11
CA VAL A 368 3.69 19.10 21.57
C VAL A 368 4.64 18.10 22.25
N LEU A 369 4.93 16.98 21.60
CA LEU A 369 5.60 15.83 22.23
C LEU A 369 7.11 15.75 21.91
N ILE A 370 7.62 16.45 20.90
CA ILE A 370 9.03 16.36 20.49
C ILE A 370 10.03 16.75 21.59
N GLY A 371 9.63 17.65 22.49
CA GLY A 371 10.45 18.08 23.63
C GLY A 371 10.45 17.15 24.84
N GLN A 372 9.66 16.05 24.82
CA GLN A 372 9.51 15.16 25.97
C GLN A 372 10.63 14.12 25.99
N LYS A 373 11.63 14.32 26.88
CA LYS A 373 12.79 13.41 27.02
C LYS A 373 12.37 11.98 27.40
N GLU A 374 11.34 11.84 28.23
CA GLU A 374 10.82 10.55 28.68
C GLU A 374 10.31 9.71 27.51
N LEU A 375 9.73 10.35 26.48
CA LEU A 375 9.28 9.66 25.27
C LEU A 375 10.44 9.00 24.55
N PHE A 376 11.53 9.72 24.34
CA PHE A 376 12.72 9.21 23.66
C PHE A 376 13.46 8.17 24.49
N ALA A 377 13.55 8.37 25.82
CA ALA A 377 14.17 7.43 26.74
C ALA A 377 13.46 6.07 26.75
N ALA A 378 12.12 6.03 26.57
CA ALA A 378 11.36 4.80 26.47
C ALA A 378 11.77 3.94 25.25
N PHE A 379 12.35 4.56 24.21
CA PHE A 379 12.86 3.89 23.02
C PHE A 379 14.39 3.75 22.99
N GLY A 380 15.07 4.02 24.14
CA GLY A 380 16.51 3.85 24.27
C GLY A 380 17.34 5.06 23.85
N PHE A 381 16.74 6.24 23.64
CA PHE A 381 17.41 7.49 23.33
C PHE A 381 17.47 8.38 24.58
N TYR A 382 18.53 8.26 25.35
CA TYR A 382 18.69 8.96 26.64
C TYR A 382 19.32 10.35 26.49
N GLU A 383 20.24 10.52 25.54
CA GLU A 383 21.04 11.73 25.37
C GLU A 383 20.62 12.57 24.18
N THR A 384 20.03 11.96 23.17
CA THR A 384 19.66 12.62 21.92
C THR A 384 18.18 12.47 21.63
N GLN A 385 17.61 13.44 20.93
CA GLN A 385 16.20 13.45 20.51
C GLN A 385 16.12 13.61 18.97
N PRO A 386 16.45 12.56 18.20
CA PRO A 386 16.48 12.69 16.75
C PRO A 386 15.08 12.97 16.18
N THR A 387 14.97 14.00 15.36
CA THR A 387 13.68 14.46 14.78
C THR A 387 12.95 13.36 14.03
N LEU A 388 13.66 12.62 13.19
CA LEU A 388 13.08 11.49 12.42
C LEU A 388 12.52 10.40 13.36
N ILE A 389 13.27 10.04 14.39
CA ILE A 389 12.85 9.02 15.36
C ILE A 389 11.63 9.50 16.13
N GLY A 390 11.60 10.75 16.57
CA GLY A 390 10.43 11.36 17.21
C GLY A 390 9.19 11.33 16.30
N LEU A 391 9.34 11.68 15.03
CA LEU A 391 8.28 11.54 14.03
C LEU A 391 7.79 10.10 13.94
N MET A 392 8.69 9.14 13.78
CA MET A 392 8.34 7.71 13.73
C MET A 392 7.59 7.25 14.97
N ILE A 393 8.08 7.58 16.16
CA ILE A 393 7.47 7.19 17.43
C ILE A 393 6.03 7.74 17.49
N ILE A 394 5.83 9.01 17.23
CA ILE A 394 4.52 9.65 17.38
C ILE A 394 3.54 9.18 16.31
N PHE A 395 3.95 9.14 15.05
CA PHE A 395 3.08 8.69 13.97
C PHE A 395 2.62 7.25 14.15
N GLN A 396 3.48 6.42 14.69
CA GLN A 396 3.26 5.00 14.70
C GLN A 396 2.67 4.49 16.02
N PHE A 397 3.18 4.95 17.17
CA PHE A 397 2.74 4.40 18.46
C PHE A 397 1.59 5.18 19.07
N ILE A 398 1.50 6.48 18.77
CA ILE A 398 0.46 7.32 19.34
C ILE A 398 -0.71 7.44 18.37
N PHE A 399 -0.44 7.62 17.09
CA PHE A 399 -1.44 7.97 16.10
C PHE A 399 -2.00 6.77 15.32
N SER A 400 -1.22 5.74 15.03
CA SER A 400 -1.68 4.55 14.30
C SER A 400 -2.87 3.84 14.98
N PRO A 401 -2.88 3.62 16.31
CA PRO A 401 -4.03 3.01 16.98
C PRO A 401 -5.32 3.83 16.88
N TYR A 402 -5.20 5.15 16.74
CA TYR A 402 -6.34 6.03 16.50
C TYR A 402 -6.88 5.85 15.06
N ASN A 403 -6.01 5.80 14.08
CA ASN A 403 -6.39 5.62 12.67
C ASN A 403 -7.03 4.26 12.38
N GLU A 404 -6.59 3.19 13.03
CA GLU A 404 -7.21 1.87 12.87
C GLU A 404 -8.67 1.85 13.34
N ASN A 405 -8.97 2.55 14.42
CA ASN A 405 -10.33 2.68 14.92
C ASN A 405 -11.22 3.53 14.01
N THR A 406 -10.68 4.57 13.37
CA THR A 406 -11.46 5.43 12.46
C THR A 406 -11.67 4.77 11.10
N ASN A 407 -10.69 4.07 10.54
CA ASN A 407 -10.84 3.34 9.28
C ASN A 407 -11.85 2.18 9.36
N GLY A 408 -12.01 1.56 10.54
CA GLY A 408 -13.03 0.54 10.77
C GLY A 408 -14.46 1.10 10.77
N ILE A 409 -14.64 2.38 11.09
CA ILE A 409 -15.95 3.04 11.11
C ILE A 409 -16.31 3.55 9.69
N ASP A 410 -15.35 4.09 8.95
CA ASP A 410 -15.61 4.72 7.65
C ASP A 410 -15.88 3.69 6.54
N VAL A 411 -15.23 2.52 6.57
CA VAL A 411 -15.43 1.46 5.57
C VAL A 411 -16.84 0.83 5.68
N HIS A 412 -17.40 0.70 6.87
CA HIS A 412 -18.74 0.14 7.06
C HIS A 412 -19.90 1.12 6.75
N HIS A 413 -19.64 2.43 6.70
CA HIS A 413 -20.66 3.43 6.37
C HIS A 413 -20.61 3.90 4.91
N LEU A 414 -19.60 3.53 4.12
CA LEU A 414 -19.39 3.97 2.74
C LEU A 414 -19.50 2.84 1.69
N GLN A 415 -19.73 1.59 2.10
CA GLN A 415 -20.13 0.47 1.26
C GLN A 415 -21.66 0.30 1.29
#